data_01680b3cb9121390181bf5666fd5dfd9
#
_entry.id   01680b3cb9121390181bf5666fd5dfd9
#
_cell.length_a   1.000
_cell.length_b   1.000
_cell.length_c   1.000
_cell.angle_alpha   90.00
_cell.angle_beta   90.00
_cell.angle_gamma   90.00
#
_symmetry.space_group_name_H-M   'P 1'
#
loop_
_entity.id
_entity.type
_entity.pdbx_description
1 polymer ?
#
loop_
_entity_poly.entity_id
_entity_poly.type
_entity_poly.pdbx_seq_one_letter_code
_entity_poly.pdbx_strand_id
1 'polypeptide(L)'
;AQESRGLGDVYKRQAINEAKEICEEDVKFCKNIGLNGLKIIEEIYGKKKDTVNILTHCNAGWLATINWGTATSPIYHAHKKGIPVHVWADETRPRNQGANLTSYELNEENIPNTIIADNTGGILMQRGEVDMCIVGTDRTLANGDVCNKIGTYLKALAAHDNNIPFYVA
;
A
#
# COMPACT_ATOMS: atom_id res chain seq x y z
N ALA A 1 18.58 -47.42 4.71
CA ALA A 1 18.87 -46.19 5.50
C ALA A 1 19.51 -45.08 4.68
N GLN A 2 20.24 -45.40 3.60
CA GLN A 2 20.90 -44.38 2.74
C GLN A 2 19.91 -43.80 1.73
N GLU A 3 19.00 -44.59 1.18
CA GLU A 3 17.93 -44.12 0.27
C GLU A 3 16.93 -43.17 0.94
N SER A 4 16.57 -43.45 2.23
CA SER A 4 15.65 -42.59 2.98
C SER A 4 16.26 -41.21 3.32
N ARG A 5 17.58 -41.11 3.48
CA ARG A 5 18.29 -39.84 3.64
C ARG A 5 18.29 -39.01 2.35
N GLY A 6 18.48 -39.65 1.19
CA GLY A 6 18.43 -38.97 -0.12
C GLY A 6 17.06 -38.37 -0.46
N LEU A 7 15.96 -39.10 -0.14
CA LEU A 7 14.59 -38.61 -0.32
C LEU A 7 14.29 -37.40 0.59
N GLY A 8 14.72 -37.43 1.85
CA GLY A 8 14.57 -36.29 2.76
C GLY A 8 15.26 -35.01 2.25
N ASP A 9 16.45 -35.15 1.65
CA ASP A 9 17.19 -34.02 1.07
C ASP A 9 16.54 -33.49 -0.22
N VAL A 10 15.87 -34.33 -1.00
CA VAL A 10 15.09 -33.92 -2.20
C VAL A 10 13.90 -33.10 -1.78
N TYR A 11 13.06 -33.58 -0.85
CA TYR A 11 11.91 -32.82 -0.37
C TYR A 11 12.31 -31.52 0.30
N LYS A 12 13.39 -31.50 1.06
CA LYS A 12 13.91 -30.28 1.67
C LYS A 12 14.33 -29.24 0.62
N ARG A 13 14.99 -29.66 -0.45
CA ARG A 13 15.35 -28.77 -1.57
C ARG A 13 14.12 -28.26 -2.30
N GLN A 14 13.14 -29.12 -2.56
CA GLN A 14 11.87 -28.72 -3.19
C GLN A 14 11.14 -27.66 -2.33
N ALA A 15 11.02 -27.87 -1.03
CA ALA A 15 10.38 -26.89 -0.15
C ALA A 15 11.14 -25.53 -0.13
N ILE A 16 12.45 -25.54 -0.14
CA ILE A 16 13.25 -24.32 -0.20
C ILE A 16 13.08 -23.60 -1.55
N ASN A 17 13.04 -24.33 -2.65
CA ASN A 17 12.84 -23.75 -3.97
C ASN A 17 11.45 -23.13 -4.09
N GLU A 18 10.41 -23.84 -3.66
CA GLU A 18 9.04 -23.34 -3.62
C GLU A 18 8.92 -22.04 -2.80
N ALA A 19 9.54 -22.02 -1.61
CA ALA A 19 9.55 -20.84 -0.78
C ALA A 19 10.24 -19.64 -1.48
N LYS A 20 11.31 -19.87 -2.23
CA LYS A 20 11.97 -18.81 -3.02
C LYS A 20 11.08 -18.32 -4.16
N GLU A 21 10.44 -19.23 -4.89
CA GLU A 21 9.52 -18.88 -5.98
C GLU A 21 8.36 -18.02 -5.46
N ILE A 22 7.75 -18.38 -4.32
CA ILE A 22 6.71 -17.58 -3.66
C ILE A 22 7.23 -16.17 -3.33
N CYS A 23 8.45 -16.06 -2.78
CA CYS A 23 9.04 -14.75 -2.49
C CYS A 23 9.27 -13.90 -3.76
N GLU A 24 9.76 -14.51 -4.84
CA GLU A 24 10.00 -13.81 -6.10
C GLU A 24 8.69 -13.38 -6.77
N GLU A 25 7.64 -14.21 -6.67
CA GLU A 25 6.30 -13.86 -7.16
C GLU A 25 5.70 -12.70 -6.37
N ASP A 26 5.81 -12.69 -5.03
CA ASP A 26 5.34 -11.59 -4.19
C ASP A 26 5.97 -10.25 -4.61
N VAL A 27 7.31 -10.23 -4.75
CA VAL A 27 8.03 -9.03 -5.21
C VAL A 27 7.54 -8.57 -6.58
N LYS A 28 7.30 -9.49 -7.51
CA LYS A 28 6.80 -9.20 -8.85
C LYS A 28 5.38 -8.63 -8.83
N PHE A 29 4.49 -9.21 -8.01
CA PHE A 29 3.12 -8.72 -7.86
C PHE A 29 3.10 -7.33 -7.24
N CYS A 30 3.80 -7.11 -6.15
CA CYS A 30 3.90 -5.80 -5.49
C CYS A 30 4.48 -4.73 -6.43
N LYS A 31 5.52 -5.05 -7.20
CA LYS A 31 6.07 -4.16 -8.22
C LYS A 31 5.04 -3.81 -9.31
N ASN A 32 4.29 -4.80 -9.80
CA ASN A 32 3.29 -4.59 -10.84
C ASN A 32 2.11 -3.74 -10.35
N ILE A 33 1.67 -3.92 -9.11
CA ILE A 33 0.71 -3.04 -8.44
C ILE A 33 1.24 -1.60 -8.48
N GLY A 34 2.51 -1.41 -8.11
CA GLY A 34 3.17 -0.11 -8.13
C GLY A 34 3.18 0.54 -9.51
N LEU A 35 3.56 -0.21 -10.54
CA LEU A 35 3.61 0.30 -11.91
C LEU A 35 2.23 0.64 -12.48
N ASN A 36 1.19 -0.09 -12.11
CA ASN A 36 -0.18 0.21 -12.53
C ASN A 36 -0.74 1.43 -11.77
N GLY A 37 -0.53 1.51 -10.46
CA GLY A 37 -0.95 2.65 -9.66
C GLY A 37 -0.16 3.93 -9.97
N LEU A 38 1.09 3.82 -10.41
CA LEU A 38 1.87 4.95 -10.90
C LEU A 38 1.16 5.71 -12.02
N LYS A 39 0.52 5.02 -12.96
CA LYS A 39 -0.21 5.64 -14.07
C LYS A 39 -1.32 6.57 -13.56
N ILE A 40 -2.00 6.15 -12.50
CA ILE A 40 -3.06 6.97 -11.86
C ILE A 40 -2.45 8.23 -11.25
N ILE A 41 -1.34 8.10 -10.52
CA ILE A 41 -0.64 9.25 -9.92
C ILE A 41 -0.14 10.20 -11.01
N GLU A 42 0.38 9.67 -12.12
CA GLU A 42 0.80 10.47 -13.29
C GLU A 42 -0.34 11.26 -13.92
N GLU A 43 -1.52 10.65 -14.05
CA GLU A 43 -2.70 11.33 -14.56
C GLU A 43 -3.16 12.48 -13.65
N ILE A 44 -3.15 12.25 -12.32
CA ILE A 44 -3.48 13.29 -11.33
C ILE A 44 -2.46 14.42 -11.41
N TYR A 45 -1.16 14.08 -11.38
CA TYR A 45 -0.08 15.06 -11.50
C TYR A 45 -0.14 15.84 -12.81
N GLY A 46 -0.43 15.15 -13.92
CA GLY A 46 -0.59 15.76 -15.24
C GLY A 46 -1.67 16.84 -15.30
N LYS A 47 -2.75 16.67 -14.54
CA LYS A 47 -3.86 17.62 -14.42
C LYS A 47 -3.56 18.76 -13.43
N LYS A 48 -3.05 18.38 -12.24
CA LYS A 48 -2.84 19.31 -11.12
C LYS A 48 -1.60 20.18 -11.27
N LYS A 49 -0.52 19.61 -11.81
CA LYS A 49 0.81 20.23 -11.93
C LYS A 49 1.42 20.67 -10.59
N ASP A 50 1.04 20.01 -9.51
CA ASP A 50 1.46 20.25 -8.14
C ASP A 50 1.57 18.93 -7.37
N THR A 51 2.04 18.97 -6.13
CA THR A 51 2.16 17.80 -5.25
C THR A 51 0.89 16.97 -5.22
N VAL A 52 1.02 15.67 -5.47
CA VAL A 52 -0.11 14.72 -5.38
C VAL A 52 -0.24 14.28 -3.93
N ASN A 53 -1.36 14.62 -3.31
CA ASN A 53 -1.68 14.31 -1.92
C ASN A 53 -2.46 13.01 -1.83
N ILE A 54 -1.89 12.02 -1.19
CA ILE A 54 -2.41 10.65 -1.12
C ILE A 54 -2.76 10.31 0.32
N LEU A 55 -3.99 9.88 0.59
CA LEU A 55 -4.38 9.38 1.90
C LEU A 55 -4.31 7.87 1.94
N THR A 56 -3.70 7.32 2.99
CA THR A 56 -3.63 5.88 3.21
C THR A 56 -3.97 5.51 4.65
N HIS A 57 -4.37 4.26 4.87
CA HIS A 57 -4.80 3.73 6.16
C HIS A 57 -4.18 2.37 6.43
N CYS A 58 -3.75 2.11 7.66
CA CYS A 58 -3.03 0.93 8.08
C CYS A 58 -1.60 0.86 7.50
N ASN A 59 -1.05 -0.33 7.36
CA ASN A 59 0.22 -0.56 6.69
C ASN A 59 0.03 -1.59 5.56
N ALA A 60 0.39 -1.20 4.37
CA ALA A 60 0.44 -2.04 3.19
C ALA A 60 1.72 -1.73 2.39
N GLY A 61 2.80 -1.48 3.11
CA GLY A 61 4.13 -1.20 2.60
C GLY A 61 5.05 -2.42 2.62
N TRP A 62 6.35 -2.17 2.42
CA TRP A 62 7.35 -3.24 2.33
C TRP A 62 7.57 -3.99 3.66
N LEU A 63 7.16 -3.44 4.82
CA LEU A 63 7.14 -4.18 6.09
C LEU A 63 6.03 -5.25 6.14
N ALA A 64 5.03 -5.16 5.28
CA ALA A 64 3.93 -6.13 5.19
C ALA A 64 4.11 -7.17 4.07
N THR A 65 5.16 -7.06 3.25
CA THR A 65 5.45 -7.90 2.09
C THR A 65 6.95 -8.27 2.05
N ILE A 66 7.40 -8.88 0.97
CA ILE A 66 8.83 -9.14 0.76
C ILE A 66 9.55 -7.87 0.32
N ASN A 67 8.91 -7.08 -0.57
CA ASN A 67 9.44 -5.80 -1.06
C ASN A 67 8.33 -4.97 -1.71
N TRP A 68 8.51 -3.64 -1.82
CA TRP A 68 7.63 -2.66 -2.44
C TRP A 68 6.34 -2.35 -1.67
N GLY A 69 5.74 -3.30 -0.96
CA GLY A 69 4.38 -3.17 -0.46
C GLY A 69 3.33 -3.25 -1.58
N THR A 70 2.07 -3.13 -1.22
CA THR A 70 0.97 -3.03 -2.18
C THR A 70 0.53 -1.57 -2.34
N ALA A 71 -0.23 -1.00 -1.40
CA ALA A 71 -0.73 0.38 -1.49
C ALA A 71 0.37 1.45 -1.50
N THR A 72 1.53 1.21 -0.89
CA THR A 72 2.65 2.16 -0.93
C THR A 72 3.51 2.03 -2.19
N SER A 73 3.45 0.90 -2.88
CA SER A 73 4.27 0.66 -4.09
C SER A 73 4.08 1.73 -5.18
N PRO A 74 2.86 2.17 -5.53
CA PRO A 74 2.68 3.29 -6.47
C PRO A 74 3.35 4.58 -6.02
N ILE A 75 3.33 4.85 -4.71
CA ILE A 75 3.93 6.04 -4.10
C ILE A 75 5.45 6.02 -4.27
N TYR A 76 6.08 4.88 -3.98
CA TYR A 76 7.53 4.70 -4.17
C TYR A 76 7.93 4.86 -5.63
N HIS A 77 7.16 4.31 -6.56
CA HIS A 77 7.42 4.47 -7.99
C HIS A 77 7.28 5.92 -8.47
N ALA A 78 6.24 6.63 -7.99
CA ALA A 78 6.03 8.04 -8.30
C ALA A 78 7.18 8.90 -7.78
N HIS A 79 7.58 8.72 -6.52
CA HIS A 79 8.69 9.43 -5.91
C HIS A 79 10.01 9.17 -6.65
N LYS A 80 10.34 7.91 -6.96
CA LYS A 80 11.53 7.54 -7.74
C LYS A 80 11.53 8.14 -9.15
N LYS A 81 10.37 8.43 -9.71
CA LYS A 81 10.19 9.11 -11.00
C LYS A 81 10.29 10.64 -10.90
N GLY A 82 10.44 11.18 -9.70
CA GLY A 82 10.52 12.63 -9.45
C GLY A 82 9.17 13.34 -9.44
N ILE A 83 8.06 12.61 -9.32
CA ILE A 83 6.73 13.20 -9.12
C ILE A 83 6.62 13.64 -7.66
N PRO A 84 6.33 14.89 -7.35
CA PRO A 84 6.14 15.34 -6.00
C PRO A 84 4.89 14.70 -5.40
N VAL A 85 5.07 13.96 -4.30
CA VAL A 85 3.98 13.32 -3.55
C VAL A 85 4.05 13.72 -2.09
N HIS A 86 2.90 13.79 -1.43
CA HIS A 86 2.77 13.89 0.01
C HIS A 86 1.75 12.86 0.50
N VAL A 87 2.04 12.19 1.61
CA VAL A 87 1.19 11.13 2.15
C VAL A 87 0.57 11.53 3.48
N TRP A 88 -0.75 11.56 3.52
CA TRP A 88 -1.52 11.59 4.76
C TRP A 88 -1.66 10.17 5.26
N ALA A 89 -0.93 9.83 6.31
CA ALA A 89 -0.97 8.50 6.92
C ALA A 89 -1.86 8.52 8.16
N ASP A 90 -3.03 7.87 8.08
CA ASP A 90 -3.86 7.64 9.28
C ASP A 90 -3.04 6.92 10.35
N GLU A 91 -3.11 7.35 11.61
CA GLU A 91 -2.41 6.68 12.71
C GLU A 91 -2.81 5.20 12.86
N THR A 92 -4.05 4.88 12.52
CA THR A 92 -4.64 3.53 12.49
C THR A 92 -4.78 2.91 13.89
N ARG A 93 -5.69 3.49 14.69
CA ARG A 93 -6.05 2.90 15.99
C ARG A 93 -6.71 1.51 15.81
N PRO A 94 -6.58 0.57 16.77
CA PRO A 94 -5.85 0.74 18.06
C PRO A 94 -4.36 0.42 17.99
N ARG A 95 -3.83 -0.25 16.93
CA ARG A 95 -2.45 -0.74 16.88
C ARG A 95 -1.45 0.24 16.28
N ASN A 96 -1.92 1.37 15.75
CA ASN A 96 -1.10 2.44 15.18
C ASN A 96 -0.15 2.00 14.04
N GLN A 97 -0.62 1.11 13.15
CA GLN A 97 0.21 0.63 12.03
C GLN A 97 0.60 1.76 11.07
N GLY A 98 -0.28 2.75 10.86
CA GLY A 98 0.04 3.92 10.05
C GLY A 98 1.13 4.78 10.68
N ALA A 99 0.99 5.10 11.96
CA ALA A 99 1.96 5.91 12.68
C ALA A 99 3.31 5.20 12.87
N ASN A 100 3.29 3.90 13.19
CA ASN A 100 4.50 3.18 13.58
C ASN A 100 5.20 2.49 12.40
N LEU A 101 4.48 2.11 11.34
CA LEU A 101 5.03 1.36 10.22
C LEU A 101 5.01 2.16 8.93
N THR A 102 3.84 2.63 8.48
CA THR A 102 3.72 3.35 7.20
C THR A 102 4.55 4.64 7.19
N SER A 103 4.44 5.46 8.24
CA SER A 103 5.23 6.69 8.34
C SER A 103 6.74 6.39 8.45
N TYR A 104 7.12 5.31 9.15
CA TYR A 104 8.52 4.87 9.21
C TYR A 104 9.05 4.52 7.81
N GLU A 105 8.33 3.68 7.05
CA GLU A 105 8.73 3.30 5.70
C GLU A 105 8.87 4.51 4.76
N LEU A 106 7.89 5.42 4.82
CA LEU A 106 7.90 6.64 3.99
C LEU A 106 9.09 7.54 4.34
N ASN A 107 9.46 7.66 5.62
CA ASN A 107 10.62 8.41 6.05
C ASN A 107 11.94 7.78 5.57
N GLU A 108 12.06 6.44 5.64
CA GLU A 108 13.25 5.72 5.11
C GLU A 108 13.43 5.94 3.60
N GLU A 109 12.33 6.08 2.86
CA GLU A 109 12.34 6.38 1.42
C GLU A 109 12.39 7.88 1.11
N ASN A 110 12.51 8.76 2.12
CA ASN A 110 12.51 10.23 2.01
C ASN A 110 11.24 10.79 1.33
N ILE A 111 10.10 10.16 1.56
CA ILE A 111 8.80 10.59 1.05
C ILE A 111 8.11 11.49 2.08
N PRO A 112 7.74 12.73 1.72
CA PRO A 112 7.01 13.62 2.59
C PRO A 112 5.71 12.99 3.09
N ASN A 113 5.52 12.94 4.40
CA ASN A 113 4.32 12.38 4.98
C ASN A 113 3.93 13.08 6.28
N THR A 114 2.66 12.98 6.64
CA THR A 114 2.11 13.52 7.89
C THR A 114 1.21 12.45 8.52
N ILE A 115 1.48 12.12 9.77
CA ILE A 115 0.59 11.27 10.57
C ILE A 115 -0.62 12.10 10.98
N ILE A 116 -1.81 11.56 10.75
CA ILE A 116 -3.09 12.18 11.11
C ILE A 116 -3.92 11.25 11.98
N ALA A 117 -4.79 11.83 12.81
CA ALA A 117 -5.79 11.06 13.52
C ALA A 117 -6.77 10.41 12.52
N ASP A 118 -7.24 9.19 12.80
CA ASP A 118 -8.09 8.39 11.89
C ASP A 118 -9.35 9.10 11.39
N ASN A 119 -9.88 10.05 12.16
CA ASN A 119 -11.07 10.82 11.78
C ASN A 119 -10.75 12.14 11.03
N THR A 120 -9.49 12.44 10.78
CA THR A 120 -9.08 13.70 10.13
C THR A 120 -9.26 13.65 8.61
N GLY A 121 -9.15 12.46 7.99
CA GLY A 121 -9.18 12.30 6.53
C GLY A 121 -10.39 12.97 5.86
N GLY A 122 -11.58 12.90 6.48
CA GLY A 122 -12.79 13.52 5.93
C GLY A 122 -12.69 15.04 5.78
N ILE A 123 -12.16 15.75 6.77
CA ILE A 123 -11.99 17.22 6.69
C ILE A 123 -10.92 17.62 5.68
N LEU A 124 -9.85 16.82 5.52
CA LEU A 124 -8.83 17.05 4.49
C LEU A 124 -9.44 16.89 3.08
N MET A 125 -10.30 15.90 2.88
CA MET A 125 -11.03 15.69 1.62
C MET A 125 -11.95 16.87 1.32
N GLN A 126 -12.74 17.35 2.30
CA GLN A 126 -13.60 18.52 2.16
C GLN A 126 -12.85 19.80 1.80
N ARG A 127 -11.61 19.92 2.25
CA ARG A 127 -10.74 21.08 1.96
C ARG A 127 -10.00 20.96 0.62
N GLY A 128 -10.15 19.85 -0.09
CA GLY A 128 -9.42 19.59 -1.33
C GLY A 128 -7.93 19.29 -1.11
N GLU A 129 -7.56 18.83 0.09
CA GLU A 129 -6.18 18.51 0.46
C GLU A 129 -5.84 17.02 0.23
N VAL A 130 -6.73 16.25 -0.41
CA VAL A 130 -6.53 14.85 -0.81
C VAL A 130 -6.91 14.68 -2.27
N ASP A 131 -6.01 14.14 -3.07
CA ASP A 131 -6.24 13.90 -4.50
C ASP A 131 -6.71 12.45 -4.76
N MET A 132 -6.30 11.52 -3.93
CA MET A 132 -6.73 10.11 -3.98
C MET A 132 -6.51 9.41 -2.65
N CYS A 133 -7.30 8.35 -2.42
CA CYS A 133 -7.05 7.39 -1.35
C CYS A 133 -6.55 6.08 -1.94
N ILE A 134 -5.59 5.44 -1.27
CA ILE A 134 -5.14 4.08 -1.59
C ILE A 134 -4.89 3.30 -0.32
N VAL A 135 -5.46 2.10 -0.23
CA VAL A 135 -5.32 1.19 0.92
C VAL A 135 -5.01 -0.23 0.45
N GLY A 136 -4.47 -1.05 1.33
CA GLY A 136 -4.36 -2.48 1.10
C GLY A 136 -5.67 -3.22 1.37
N THR A 137 -5.64 -4.55 1.31
CA THR A 137 -6.78 -5.41 1.63
C THR A 137 -6.35 -6.60 2.47
N ASP A 138 -7.12 -6.93 3.51
CA ASP A 138 -6.95 -8.18 4.27
C ASP A 138 -7.63 -9.35 3.54
N ARG A 139 -8.78 -9.09 2.89
CA ARG A 139 -9.56 -10.07 2.11
C ARG A 139 -10.30 -9.37 0.97
N THR A 140 -10.26 -10.00 -0.20
CA THR A 140 -11.10 -9.63 -1.34
C THR A 140 -12.05 -10.79 -1.64
N LEU A 141 -13.34 -10.51 -1.70
CA LEU A 141 -14.39 -11.49 -2.01
C LEU A 141 -14.54 -11.68 -3.52
N ALA A 142 -15.17 -12.79 -3.93
CA ALA A 142 -15.39 -13.09 -5.34
C ALA A 142 -16.27 -12.06 -6.08
N ASN A 143 -17.11 -11.32 -5.36
CA ASN A 143 -17.94 -10.23 -5.91
C ASN A 143 -17.20 -8.87 -5.96
N GLY A 144 -15.93 -8.82 -5.53
CA GLY A 144 -15.13 -7.60 -5.50
C GLY A 144 -15.22 -6.79 -4.20
N ASP A 145 -16.02 -7.19 -3.23
CA ASP A 145 -16.04 -6.54 -1.91
C ASP A 145 -14.72 -6.75 -1.19
N VAL A 146 -14.29 -5.75 -0.44
CA VAL A 146 -13.03 -5.74 0.28
C VAL A 146 -13.26 -5.60 1.78
N CYS A 147 -12.64 -6.50 2.55
CA CYS A 147 -12.49 -6.36 3.99
C CYS A 147 -11.07 -5.90 4.30
N ASN A 148 -10.94 -4.82 5.07
CA ASN A 148 -9.67 -4.25 5.45
C ASN A 148 -9.71 -3.72 6.89
N LYS A 149 -8.63 -3.14 7.36
CA LYS A 149 -8.48 -2.54 8.68
C LYS A 149 -9.68 -1.66 9.04
N ILE A 150 -10.14 -1.77 10.30
CA ILE A 150 -11.18 -0.88 10.85
C ILE A 150 -10.83 0.58 10.58
N GLY A 151 -11.79 1.37 10.11
CA GLY A 151 -11.59 2.74 9.65
C GLY A 151 -11.63 2.89 8.12
N THR A 152 -11.34 1.85 7.35
CA THR A 152 -11.36 1.88 5.87
C THR A 152 -12.74 2.25 5.33
N TYR A 153 -13.82 1.70 5.89
CA TYR A 153 -15.19 2.04 5.48
C TYR A 153 -15.51 3.54 5.62
N LEU A 154 -15.11 4.14 6.74
CA LEU A 154 -15.31 5.58 6.96
C LEU A 154 -14.51 6.43 5.97
N LYS A 155 -13.30 5.99 5.59
CA LYS A 155 -12.51 6.66 4.55
C LYS A 155 -13.17 6.56 3.18
N ALA A 156 -13.68 5.37 2.84
CA ALA A 156 -14.37 5.15 1.58
C ALA A 156 -15.64 5.99 1.48
N LEU A 157 -16.43 6.10 2.57
CA LEU A 157 -17.59 6.98 2.63
C LEU A 157 -17.21 8.46 2.45
N ALA A 158 -16.20 8.93 3.17
CA ALA A 158 -15.73 10.31 3.06
C ALA A 158 -15.19 10.62 1.65
N ALA A 159 -14.45 9.67 1.06
CA ALA A 159 -13.95 9.81 -0.30
C ALA A 159 -15.09 9.88 -1.31
N HIS A 160 -16.10 9.02 -1.19
CA HIS A 160 -17.29 9.03 -2.04
C HIS A 160 -18.06 10.36 -1.93
N ASP A 161 -18.28 10.84 -0.70
CA ASP A 161 -19.00 12.10 -0.43
C ASP A 161 -18.29 13.33 -1.03
N ASN A 162 -16.97 13.28 -1.11
CA ASN A 162 -16.14 14.36 -1.64
C ASN A 162 -15.62 14.13 -3.08
N ASN A 163 -16.10 13.10 -3.77
CA ASN A 163 -15.68 12.73 -5.12
C ASN A 163 -14.16 12.47 -5.25
N ILE A 164 -13.54 11.95 -4.20
CA ILE A 164 -12.13 11.55 -4.20
C ILE A 164 -12.03 10.09 -4.66
N PRO A 165 -11.20 9.78 -5.66
CA PRO A 165 -10.99 8.40 -6.09
C PRO A 165 -10.38 7.55 -4.96
N PHE A 166 -10.94 6.35 -4.77
CA PHE A 166 -10.55 5.41 -3.73
C PHE A 166 -10.11 4.09 -4.35
N TYR A 167 -8.87 3.69 -4.10
CA TYR A 167 -8.26 2.49 -4.66
C TYR A 167 -7.90 1.49 -3.56
N VAL A 168 -7.98 0.22 -3.92
CA VAL A 168 -7.53 -0.91 -3.10
C VAL A 168 -6.47 -1.69 -3.88
N ALA A 169 -5.35 -2.01 -3.24
CA ALA A 169 -4.17 -2.62 -3.84
C ALA A 169 -3.70 -3.86 -3.07
#